data_d4673bd238ac1824e27b184b4af27a77
#
_entry.id   d4673bd238ac1824e27b184b4af27a77
#
_cell.length_a   1.000
_cell.length_b   1.000
_cell.length_c   1.000
_cell.angle_alpha   90.00
_cell.angle_beta   90.00
_cell.angle_gamma   90.00
#
_symmetry.space_group_name_H-M   'P 1'
#
loop_
_entity.id
_entity.type
_entity.pdbx_description
1 polymer ?
#
loop_
_entity_poly.entity_id
_entity_poly.type
_entity_poly.pdbx_seq_one_letter_code
_entity_poly.pdbx_strand_id
1 'polypeptide(L)'
;EHGVVYDPLRDEMFTASRGEGAQLNGKRLRVSSTRQLTPALLGTGFPFRDLSIMEPWMRSFQSLVPKTAGIRRAGAAALDLAYVAAGRLDGFWEFGLKPWDMAAGALLIREAGGLVSDVSGEQGFIESGNLVAATPHIFEDLRKIVARSGL
;
A
#
# COMPACT_ATOMS: atom_id res chain seq x y z
N GLU A 1 1.23 -17.98 -9.09
CA GLU A 1 0.38 -16.79 -8.89
C GLU A 1 0.76 -15.71 -9.90
N HIS A 2 -0.26 -15.04 -10.44
CA HIS A 2 -0.11 -13.90 -11.35
C HIS A 2 -1.03 -12.79 -10.90
N GLY A 3 -0.59 -11.55 -11.04
CA GLY A 3 -1.39 -10.36 -10.72
C GLY A 3 -1.30 -9.33 -11.82
N VAL A 4 -2.43 -8.69 -12.10
CA VAL A 4 -2.54 -7.63 -13.11
C VAL A 4 -3.35 -6.49 -12.54
N VAL A 5 -2.84 -5.27 -12.69
CA VAL A 5 -3.58 -4.02 -12.47
C VAL A 5 -3.42 -3.18 -13.73
N TYR A 6 -4.53 -2.77 -14.32
CA TYR A 6 -4.51 -1.99 -15.55
C TYR A 6 -5.24 -0.65 -15.38
N ASP A 7 -4.55 0.44 -15.72
CA ASP A 7 -5.13 1.78 -15.83
C ASP A 7 -5.38 2.10 -17.30
N PRO A 8 -6.63 2.03 -17.78
CA PRO A 8 -6.93 2.27 -19.19
C PRO A 8 -6.75 3.72 -19.62
N LEU A 9 -6.87 4.67 -18.69
CA LEU A 9 -6.74 6.10 -19.03
C LEU A 9 -5.28 6.48 -19.30
N ARG A 10 -4.34 5.82 -18.62
CA ARG A 10 -2.91 6.04 -18.81
C ARG A 10 -2.26 4.98 -19.68
N ASP A 11 -3.01 3.96 -20.06
CA ASP A 11 -2.49 2.77 -20.75
C ASP A 11 -1.27 2.20 -20.01
N GLU A 12 -1.43 2.00 -18.71
CA GLU A 12 -0.41 1.43 -17.85
C GLU A 12 -0.86 0.07 -17.33
N MET A 13 -0.14 -0.98 -17.74
CA MET A 13 -0.39 -2.35 -17.33
C MET A 13 0.71 -2.81 -16.37
N PHE A 14 0.34 -2.98 -15.11
CA PHE A 14 1.20 -3.50 -14.06
C PHE A 14 0.99 -5.01 -13.96
N THR A 15 2.05 -5.79 -14.06
CA THR A 15 1.99 -7.25 -14.01
C THR A 15 3.03 -7.81 -13.07
N ALA A 16 2.71 -8.91 -12.40
CA ALA A 16 3.66 -9.67 -11.61
C ALA A 16 3.36 -11.15 -11.67
N SER A 17 4.42 -11.95 -11.61
CA SER A 17 4.33 -13.40 -11.42
C SER A 17 5.24 -13.78 -10.27
N ARG A 18 4.78 -14.68 -9.41
CA ARG A 18 5.54 -15.10 -8.24
C ARG A 18 6.91 -15.63 -8.65
N GLY A 19 7.97 -15.03 -8.11
CA GLY A 19 9.36 -15.41 -8.39
C GLY A 19 9.94 -14.84 -9.68
N GLU A 20 9.17 -14.07 -10.45
CA GLU A 20 9.59 -13.54 -11.75
C GLU A 20 9.69 -12.01 -11.80
N GLY A 21 9.37 -11.35 -10.70
CA GLY A 21 9.39 -9.90 -10.59
C GLY A 21 8.09 -9.22 -11.03
N ALA A 22 8.09 -7.89 -10.94
CA ALA A 22 6.98 -7.03 -11.35
C ALA A 22 7.40 -6.12 -12.51
N GLN A 23 6.45 -5.78 -13.37
CA GLN A 23 6.68 -4.97 -14.57
C GLN A 23 5.57 -3.93 -14.76
N LEU A 24 5.92 -2.81 -15.38
CA LEU A 24 5.00 -1.84 -15.94
C LEU A 24 5.25 -1.76 -17.46
N ASN A 25 4.25 -2.13 -18.26
CA ASN A 25 4.36 -2.14 -19.72
C ASN A 25 5.63 -2.86 -20.20
N GLY A 26 5.96 -4.01 -19.61
CA GLY A 26 7.13 -4.82 -19.93
C GLY A 26 8.45 -4.35 -19.32
N LYS A 27 8.47 -3.25 -18.58
CA LYS A 27 9.67 -2.75 -17.91
C LYS A 27 9.66 -3.11 -16.42
N ARG A 28 10.79 -3.58 -15.91
CA ARG A 28 10.92 -4.02 -14.52
C ARG A 28 10.62 -2.89 -13.54
N LEU A 29 9.83 -3.20 -12.52
CA LEU A 29 9.51 -2.31 -11.42
C LEU A 29 10.38 -2.59 -10.19
N ARG A 30 10.66 -1.52 -9.44
CA ARG A 30 11.24 -1.55 -8.11
C ARG A 30 10.52 -0.55 -7.22
N VAL A 31 10.32 -0.90 -5.96
CA VAL A 31 9.88 0.06 -4.94
C VAL A 31 10.93 1.16 -4.75
N SER A 32 10.52 2.27 -4.15
CA SER A 32 11.44 3.38 -3.90
C SER A 32 12.55 3.01 -2.92
N SER A 33 13.62 3.80 -2.91
CA SER A 33 14.74 3.67 -1.99
C SER A 33 14.62 4.57 -0.76
N THR A 34 13.47 5.17 -0.52
CA THR A 34 13.20 6.04 0.62
C THR A 34 13.47 5.32 1.94
N ARG A 35 14.24 5.94 2.83
CA ARG A 35 14.74 5.33 4.07
C ARG A 35 14.08 5.84 5.33
N GLN A 36 13.38 6.97 5.26
CA GLN A 36 12.76 7.63 6.42
C GLN A 36 11.35 8.09 6.07
N LEU A 37 10.49 8.20 7.07
CA LEU A 37 9.13 8.69 6.89
C LEU A 37 9.07 10.18 6.50
N THR A 38 10.00 11.00 6.98
CA THR A 38 9.98 12.44 6.76
C THR A 38 9.87 12.85 5.28
N PRO A 39 10.65 12.28 4.33
CA PRO A 39 10.47 12.57 2.91
C PRO A 39 9.46 11.67 2.21
N ALA A 40 8.80 10.75 2.93
CA ALA A 40 7.93 9.75 2.30
C ALA A 40 6.60 10.35 1.84
N LEU A 41 6.15 9.91 0.68
CA LEU A 41 4.82 10.15 0.15
C LEU A 41 3.98 8.89 0.32
N LEU A 42 2.90 8.99 1.08
CA LEU A 42 2.01 7.86 1.37
C LEU A 42 0.69 7.96 0.61
N GLY A 43 0.08 6.82 0.35
CA GLY A 43 -1.30 6.71 -0.10
C GLY A 43 -2.20 6.15 1.00
N THR A 44 -3.49 6.46 0.93
CA THR A 44 -4.51 5.94 1.85
C THR A 44 -5.90 5.99 1.21
N GLY A 45 -6.88 5.39 1.88
CA GLY A 45 -8.31 5.52 1.55
C GLY A 45 -9.15 5.70 2.80
N PHE A 46 -10.34 6.28 2.66
CA PHE A 46 -11.26 6.50 3.76
C PHE A 46 -12.20 5.31 3.95
N PRO A 47 -12.52 4.91 5.19
CA PRO A 47 -13.50 3.85 5.46
C PRO A 47 -14.93 4.38 5.37
N PHE A 48 -15.34 4.94 4.23
CA PHE A 48 -16.65 5.60 4.09
C PHE A 48 -17.83 4.62 4.08
N ARG A 49 -17.59 3.33 3.84
CA ARG A 49 -18.63 2.28 3.84
C ARG A 49 -18.86 1.68 5.23
N ASP A 50 -17.87 1.73 6.09
CA ASP A 50 -17.93 1.22 7.45
C ASP A 50 -17.36 2.26 8.40
N LEU A 51 -18.24 3.07 8.97
CA LEU A 51 -17.85 4.16 9.85
C LEU A 51 -17.33 3.68 11.21
N SER A 52 -17.49 2.40 11.55
CA SER A 52 -16.96 1.83 12.81
C SER A 52 -15.45 1.89 12.88
N ILE A 53 -14.78 1.87 11.72
CA ILE A 53 -13.31 1.96 11.63
C ILE A 53 -12.80 3.36 11.30
N MET A 54 -13.68 4.36 11.28
CA MET A 54 -13.29 5.76 11.00
C MET A 54 -12.36 6.30 12.08
N GLU A 55 -12.66 6.06 13.35
CA GLU A 55 -11.86 6.55 14.48
C GLU A 55 -10.41 6.02 14.44
N PRO A 56 -10.16 4.71 14.32
CA PRO A 56 -8.80 4.21 14.14
C PRO A 56 -8.11 4.81 12.93
N TRP A 57 -8.79 4.94 11.81
CA TRP A 57 -8.22 5.56 10.61
C TRP A 57 -7.81 7.01 10.87
N MET A 58 -8.68 7.81 11.49
CA MET A 58 -8.40 9.20 11.83
C MET A 58 -7.17 9.33 12.73
N ARG A 59 -7.04 8.47 13.75
CA ARG A 59 -5.88 8.46 14.64
C ARG A 59 -4.58 8.16 13.88
N SER A 60 -4.61 7.18 12.97
CA SER A 60 -3.45 6.87 12.13
C SER A 60 -3.08 8.05 11.23
N PHE A 61 -4.06 8.66 10.59
CA PHE A 61 -3.88 9.81 9.72
C PHE A 61 -3.26 11.00 10.49
N GLN A 62 -3.84 11.36 11.63
CA GLN A 62 -3.31 12.44 12.48
C GLN A 62 -1.87 12.20 12.93
N SER A 63 -1.52 10.93 13.19
CA SER A 63 -0.15 10.57 13.58
C SER A 63 0.84 10.64 12.43
N LEU A 64 0.39 10.37 11.19
CA LEU A 64 1.27 10.31 10.02
C LEU A 64 1.48 11.65 9.34
N VAL A 65 0.47 12.54 9.34
CA VAL A 65 0.56 13.85 8.66
C VAL A 65 1.82 14.63 9.05
N PRO A 66 2.15 14.81 10.34
CA PRO A 66 3.32 15.61 10.71
C PRO A 66 4.66 14.91 10.49
N LYS A 67 4.65 13.60 10.17
CA LYS A 67 5.85 12.76 10.06
C LYS A 67 6.24 12.44 8.63
N THR A 68 5.46 12.84 7.65
CA THR A 68 5.65 12.49 6.23
C THR A 68 5.69 13.75 5.37
N ALA A 69 6.16 13.59 4.13
CA ALA A 69 6.13 14.69 3.16
C ALA A 69 4.71 14.99 2.65
N GLY A 70 3.85 13.99 2.65
CA GLY A 70 2.47 14.16 2.23
C GLY A 70 1.71 12.83 2.15
N ILE A 71 0.38 12.96 2.07
CA ILE A 71 -0.53 11.82 1.98
C ILE A 71 -1.48 12.08 0.82
N ARG A 72 -1.68 11.08 -0.03
CA ARG A 72 -2.57 11.11 -1.19
C ARG A 72 -3.77 10.19 -0.95
N ARG A 73 -4.93 10.65 -1.35
CA ARG A 73 -6.16 9.84 -1.37
C ARG A 73 -6.68 9.82 -2.81
N ALA A 74 -6.19 8.86 -3.61
CA ALA A 74 -6.53 8.79 -5.03
C ALA A 74 -7.90 8.13 -5.29
N GLY A 75 -8.33 7.21 -4.41
CA GLY A 75 -9.63 6.57 -4.49
C GLY A 75 -9.67 5.24 -5.23
N ALA A 76 -8.52 4.64 -5.52
CA ALA A 76 -8.39 3.33 -6.15
C ALA A 76 -7.24 2.55 -5.52
N ALA A 77 -7.54 1.72 -4.52
CA ALA A 77 -6.53 0.99 -3.75
C ALA A 77 -5.63 0.12 -4.64
N ALA A 78 -6.18 -0.54 -5.66
CA ALA A 78 -5.39 -1.37 -6.57
C ALA A 78 -4.31 -0.55 -7.30
N LEU A 79 -4.64 0.66 -7.75
CA LEU A 79 -3.66 1.57 -8.37
C LEU A 79 -2.69 2.14 -7.35
N ASP A 80 -3.13 2.46 -6.13
CA ASP A 80 -2.24 2.93 -5.07
C ASP A 80 -1.15 1.89 -4.77
N LEU A 81 -1.52 0.62 -4.66
CA LEU A 81 -0.58 -0.48 -4.44
C LEU A 81 0.38 -0.65 -5.62
N ALA A 82 -0.13 -0.57 -6.85
CA ALA A 82 0.71 -0.59 -8.04
C ALA A 82 1.72 0.57 -8.05
N TYR A 83 1.33 1.75 -7.57
CA TYR A 83 2.20 2.92 -7.46
C TYR A 83 3.27 2.75 -6.38
N VAL A 84 2.98 2.06 -5.28
CA VAL A 84 4.02 1.66 -4.32
C VAL A 84 5.03 0.74 -4.99
N ALA A 85 4.56 -0.27 -5.73
CA ALA A 85 5.44 -1.18 -6.48
C ALA A 85 6.32 -0.45 -7.50
N ALA A 86 5.81 0.62 -8.10
CA ALA A 86 6.52 1.42 -9.10
C ALA A 86 7.44 2.50 -8.49
N GLY A 87 7.46 2.66 -7.17
CA GLY A 87 8.24 3.69 -6.50
C GLY A 87 7.66 5.10 -6.61
N ARG A 88 6.41 5.24 -7.07
CA ARG A 88 5.70 6.53 -7.16
C ARG A 88 5.11 6.96 -5.82
N LEU A 89 4.78 6.00 -4.97
CA LEU A 89 4.46 6.17 -3.56
C LEU A 89 5.48 5.35 -2.76
N ASP A 90 5.76 5.79 -1.54
CA ASP A 90 6.69 5.10 -0.66
C ASP A 90 5.98 4.09 0.25
N GLY A 91 4.71 4.30 0.53
CA GLY A 91 3.88 3.41 1.33
C GLY A 91 2.39 3.68 1.17
N PHE A 92 1.60 2.80 1.76
CA PHE A 92 0.14 2.84 1.70
C PHE A 92 -0.45 2.14 2.91
N TRP A 93 -1.58 2.64 3.43
CA TRP A 93 -2.38 1.93 4.40
C TRP A 93 -3.85 2.20 4.16
N GLU A 94 -4.68 1.21 4.38
CA GLU A 94 -6.14 1.33 4.32
C GLU A 94 -6.79 0.21 5.12
N PHE A 95 -7.98 0.48 5.64
CA PHE A 95 -8.78 -0.47 6.41
C PHE A 95 -10.06 -0.83 5.67
N GLY A 96 -10.55 -2.06 5.85
CA GLY A 96 -11.82 -2.50 5.29
C GLY A 96 -11.80 -2.76 3.79
N LEU A 97 -10.64 -3.07 3.24
CA LEU A 97 -10.49 -3.45 1.82
C LEU A 97 -11.04 -4.85 1.56
N LYS A 98 -11.36 -5.11 0.30
CA LYS A 98 -11.78 -6.42 -0.18
C LYS A 98 -10.61 -7.14 -0.87
N PRO A 99 -10.63 -8.50 -0.97
CA PRO A 99 -9.55 -9.24 -1.62
C PRO A 99 -9.22 -8.76 -3.03
N TRP A 100 -10.22 -8.36 -3.82
CA TRP A 100 -10.01 -7.86 -5.18
C TRP A 100 -9.36 -6.48 -5.24
N ASP A 101 -9.35 -5.73 -4.13
CA ASP A 101 -8.60 -4.47 -4.02
C ASP A 101 -7.11 -4.70 -3.78
N MET A 102 -6.74 -5.83 -3.18
CA MET A 102 -5.42 -6.04 -2.57
C MET A 102 -4.57 -7.11 -3.23
N ALA A 103 -5.19 -8.19 -3.73
CA ALA A 103 -4.43 -9.40 -4.07
C ALA A 103 -3.38 -9.16 -5.15
N ALA A 104 -3.74 -8.55 -6.27
CA ALA A 104 -2.79 -8.25 -7.35
C ALA A 104 -1.74 -7.24 -6.91
N GLY A 105 -2.15 -6.16 -6.23
CA GLY A 105 -1.24 -5.13 -5.74
C GLY A 105 -0.23 -5.63 -4.73
N ALA A 106 -0.64 -6.52 -3.83
CA ALA A 106 0.26 -7.15 -2.86
C ALA A 106 1.36 -7.97 -3.56
N LEU A 107 1.00 -8.74 -4.58
CA LEU A 107 1.96 -9.49 -5.38
C LEU A 107 2.93 -8.54 -6.11
N LEU A 108 2.40 -7.48 -6.73
CA LEU A 108 3.23 -6.45 -7.38
C LEU A 108 4.28 -5.87 -6.43
N ILE A 109 3.87 -5.48 -5.23
CA ILE A 109 4.76 -4.89 -4.24
C ILE A 109 5.85 -5.88 -3.81
N ARG A 110 5.47 -7.12 -3.49
CA ARG A 110 6.43 -8.15 -3.08
C ARG A 110 7.45 -8.42 -4.18
N GLU A 111 6.99 -8.58 -5.42
CA GLU A 111 7.87 -8.85 -6.56
C GLU A 111 8.73 -7.64 -6.94
N ALA A 112 8.31 -6.42 -6.56
CA ALA A 112 9.11 -5.20 -6.73
C ALA A 112 10.07 -4.91 -5.56
N GLY A 113 10.11 -5.78 -4.54
CA GLY A 113 11.00 -5.66 -3.40
C GLY A 113 10.44 -4.95 -2.18
N GLY A 114 9.14 -4.66 -2.14
CA GLY A 114 8.45 -4.06 -1.01
C GLY A 114 7.88 -5.08 -0.03
N LEU A 115 7.28 -4.58 1.04
CA LEU A 115 6.67 -5.39 2.09
C LEU A 115 5.18 -5.07 2.22
N VAL A 116 4.39 -6.10 2.51
CA VAL A 116 2.94 -6.01 2.74
C VAL A 116 2.58 -6.89 3.92
N SER A 117 1.76 -6.36 4.82
CA SER A 117 1.18 -7.15 5.93
C SER A 117 -0.17 -6.57 6.34
N ASP A 118 -0.83 -7.22 7.30
CA ASP A 118 -1.87 -6.57 8.07
C ASP A 118 -1.25 -5.64 9.13
N VAL A 119 -2.11 -5.02 9.93
CA VAL A 119 -1.68 -4.05 10.96
C VAL A 119 -0.81 -4.72 12.04
N SER A 120 -1.02 -6.02 12.33
CA SER A 120 -0.24 -6.76 13.33
C SER A 120 1.15 -7.19 12.82
N GLY A 121 1.39 -7.10 11.52
CA GLY A 121 2.61 -7.61 10.90
C GLY A 121 2.48 -9.00 10.31
N GLU A 122 1.30 -9.61 10.43
CA GLU A 122 1.01 -10.93 9.90
C GLU A 122 0.54 -10.85 8.44
N GLN A 123 0.31 -12.01 7.82
CA GLN A 123 -0.10 -12.08 6.42
C GLN A 123 -1.63 -12.17 6.22
N GLY A 124 -2.41 -11.91 7.27
CA GLY A 124 -3.87 -12.03 7.27
C GLY A 124 -4.62 -10.83 6.68
N PHE A 125 -3.97 -9.98 5.89
CA PHE A 125 -4.60 -8.77 5.34
C PHE A 125 -5.74 -9.08 4.35
N ILE A 126 -5.68 -10.18 3.64
CA ILE A 126 -6.75 -10.59 2.71
C ILE A 126 -8.05 -10.85 3.47
N GLU A 127 -7.96 -11.49 4.62
CA GLU A 127 -9.10 -11.81 5.48
C GLU A 127 -9.58 -10.59 6.28
N SER A 128 -8.66 -9.84 6.85
CA SER A 128 -9.00 -8.68 7.69
C SER A 128 -9.42 -7.45 6.88
N GLY A 129 -8.91 -7.29 5.68
CA GLY A 129 -9.08 -6.09 4.88
C GLY A 129 -8.22 -4.91 5.33
N ASN A 130 -7.36 -5.10 6.32
CA ASN A 130 -6.53 -4.04 6.91
C ASN A 130 -5.09 -4.22 6.44
N LEU A 131 -4.62 -3.33 5.59
CA LEU A 131 -3.37 -3.50 4.88
C LEU A 131 -2.42 -2.34 5.14
N VAL A 132 -1.14 -2.70 5.35
CA VAL A 132 0.00 -1.78 5.34
C VAL A 132 1.01 -2.28 4.31
N ALA A 133 1.48 -1.39 3.46
CA ALA A 133 2.47 -1.70 2.44
C ALA A 133 3.49 -0.56 2.33
N ALA A 134 4.74 -0.89 2.10
CA ALA A 134 5.76 0.14 1.92
C ALA A 134 7.06 -0.42 1.33
N THR A 135 7.92 0.49 0.90
CA THR A 135 9.34 0.20 0.70
C THR A 135 9.98 -0.28 2.01
N PRO A 136 10.98 -1.19 1.97
CA PRO A 136 11.42 -1.92 3.17
C PRO A 136 11.87 -1.04 4.33
N HIS A 137 12.60 0.04 4.08
CA HIS A 137 13.20 0.84 5.15
C HIS A 137 12.20 1.59 6.02
N ILE A 138 11.00 1.91 5.50
CA ILE A 138 9.98 2.66 6.26
C ILE A 138 8.80 1.77 6.68
N PHE A 139 8.75 0.54 6.22
CA PHE A 139 7.60 -0.35 6.44
C PHE A 139 7.28 -0.53 7.92
N GLU A 140 8.27 -0.87 8.73
CA GLU A 140 8.02 -1.18 10.14
C GLU A 140 7.65 0.07 10.94
N ASP A 141 8.23 1.22 10.64
CA ASP A 141 7.85 2.48 11.26
C ASP A 141 6.41 2.87 10.92
N LEU A 142 6.04 2.77 9.64
CA LEU A 142 4.67 3.01 9.19
C LEU A 142 3.69 2.04 9.87
N ARG A 143 4.00 0.75 9.86
CA ARG A 143 3.13 -0.29 10.46
C ARG A 143 2.90 -0.05 11.95
N LYS A 144 3.95 0.27 12.71
CA LYS A 144 3.84 0.53 14.15
C LYS A 144 2.94 1.74 14.46
N ILE A 145 3.05 2.80 13.66
CA ILE A 145 2.20 3.99 13.83
C ILE A 145 0.74 3.62 13.55
N VAL A 146 0.49 2.88 12.47
CA VAL A 146 -0.86 2.42 12.13
C VAL A 146 -1.40 1.47 13.20
N ALA A 147 -0.58 0.56 13.73
CA ALA A 147 -0.98 -0.38 14.78
C ALA A 147 -1.43 0.32 16.07
N ARG A 148 -0.84 1.46 16.40
CA ARG A 148 -1.22 2.27 17.58
C ARG A 148 -2.56 2.97 17.44
N SER A 149 -3.19 2.91 16.28
CA SER A 149 -4.50 3.54 16.04
C SER A 149 -5.65 2.86 16.78
N GLY A 150 -5.44 1.66 17.31
CA GLY A 150 -6.45 0.94 18.08
C GLY A 150 -7.44 0.17 17.22
N LEU A 151 -7.01 -0.26 16.04
CA LEU A 151 -7.80 -1.11 15.16
C LEU A 151 -7.76 -2.56 15.65
#